data_65c232ba0ad5b44a6ef45565bc46314d
#
_entry.id   65c232ba0ad5b44a6ef45565bc46314d
#
_cell.length_a   1.000
_cell.length_b   1.000
_cell.length_c   1.000
_cell.angle_alpha   90.00
_cell.angle_beta   90.00
_cell.angle_gamma   90.00
#
_symmetry.space_group_name_H-M   'P 1'
#
loop_
_entity.id
_entity.type
_entity.pdbx_description
1 polymer ?
#
loop_
_entity_poly.entity_id
_entity_poly.type
_entity_poly.pdbx_seq_one_letter_code
_entity_poly.pdbx_strand_id
1 'polypeptide(L)'
;MIAALLVAGAAALAEPAPARRVGDGGRTRVSHRIPVTAACAAAGAVVLGRVTLAVAGAMAGATAIHMLRARRAASAERRRRAAAAAYLGAVSTNLQAGATLPDALARAGEQVGEAQVRADAMRIAHQARTGARLEPRVPELERLGVLWTLSVSRGVPLAKLIAALRDDIDHANRHRDATRAALAGPQTTAAVLAALPVAGVLMGTAMGASPIAFLTGGGLGGVLLVAGTALVCAGVLVSGRIIQGAGA
;
A
#
# COMPACT_ATOMS: atom_id res chain seq x y z
N MET A 1 -16.03 11.17 -21.70
CA MET A 1 -17.09 12.19 -21.94
C MET A 1 -16.52 13.60 -22.08
N ILE A 2 -15.65 14.08 -21.19
CA ILE A 2 -15.07 15.45 -21.24
C ILE A 2 -14.22 15.69 -22.49
N ALA A 3 -13.43 14.71 -22.93
CA ALA A 3 -12.63 14.80 -24.16
C ALA A 3 -13.48 14.87 -25.44
N ALA A 4 -14.60 14.17 -25.47
CA ALA A 4 -15.55 14.23 -26.59
C ALA A 4 -16.26 15.61 -26.66
N LEU A 5 -16.54 16.22 -25.50
CA LEU A 5 -17.13 17.56 -25.41
C LEU A 5 -16.13 18.66 -25.85
N LEU A 6 -14.84 18.52 -25.55
CA LEU A 6 -13.79 19.45 -25.99
C LEU A 6 -13.53 19.35 -27.52
N VAL A 7 -13.61 18.17 -28.11
CA VAL A 7 -13.50 17.97 -29.56
C VAL A 7 -14.74 18.51 -30.29
N ALA A 8 -15.93 18.32 -29.73
CA ALA A 8 -17.16 18.89 -30.26
C ALA A 8 -17.20 20.44 -30.15
N GLY A 9 -16.67 21.00 -29.05
CA GLY A 9 -16.55 22.44 -28.86
C GLY A 9 -15.56 23.10 -29.83
N ALA A 10 -14.43 22.45 -30.13
CA ALA A 10 -13.46 22.92 -31.12
C ALA A 10 -14.00 22.86 -32.56
N ALA A 11 -14.86 21.90 -32.88
CA ALA A 11 -15.53 21.78 -34.16
C ALA A 11 -16.63 22.85 -34.36
N ALA A 12 -17.30 23.27 -33.28
CA ALA A 12 -18.36 24.32 -33.32
C ALA A 12 -17.81 25.75 -33.49
N LEU A 13 -16.53 25.98 -33.12
CA LEU A 13 -15.86 27.28 -33.29
C LEU A 13 -15.25 27.49 -34.70
N ALA A 14 -15.35 26.50 -35.58
CA ALA A 14 -14.89 26.58 -36.96
C ALA A 14 -16.04 26.89 -37.94
N GLU A 15 -16.91 27.86 -37.61
CA GLU A 15 -17.87 28.36 -38.59
C GLU A 15 -17.17 29.14 -39.72
N PRO A 16 -17.39 28.78 -41.00
CA PRO A 16 -16.77 29.48 -42.11
C PRO A 16 -17.45 30.82 -42.34
N ALA A 17 -16.70 31.92 -42.24
CA ALA A 17 -17.12 33.23 -42.68
C ALA A 17 -17.55 33.19 -44.18
N PRO A 18 -18.60 33.92 -44.58
CA PRO A 18 -19.13 33.88 -45.94
C PRO A 18 -18.14 34.49 -46.94
N ALA A 19 -17.73 33.67 -47.91
CA ALA A 19 -16.84 34.07 -48.98
C ALA A 19 -17.55 35.06 -49.95
N ARG A 20 -17.02 36.29 -50.01
CA ARG A 20 -17.33 37.24 -51.10
C ARG A 20 -16.76 36.68 -52.41
N ARG A 21 -17.61 36.57 -53.39
CA ARG A 21 -17.27 36.29 -54.79
C ARG A 21 -16.48 37.45 -55.39
N VAL A 22 -15.29 37.19 -55.92
CA VAL A 22 -14.74 37.93 -57.09
C VAL A 22 -13.96 36.93 -57.93
N GLY A 23 -14.11 37.05 -59.21
CA GLY A 23 -13.88 36.12 -60.29
C GLY A 23 -12.46 35.68 -60.61
N ASP A 24 -12.51 34.60 -61.34
CA ASP A 24 -11.68 34.20 -62.53
C ASP A 24 -10.18 33.97 -62.35
N GLY A 25 -9.73 32.77 -62.70
CA GLY A 25 -8.32 32.42 -62.87
C GLY A 25 -7.99 31.00 -62.41
N GLY A 26 -8.02 30.04 -63.34
CA GLY A 26 -7.74 28.63 -63.07
C GLY A 26 -6.45 28.39 -62.35
N ARG A 27 -6.54 27.97 -61.13
CA ARG A 27 -5.50 27.38 -60.32
C ARG A 27 -6.10 26.23 -59.52
N THR A 28 -5.50 25.05 -59.72
CA THR A 28 -5.80 23.81 -59.00
C THR A 28 -5.92 24.07 -57.50
N ARG A 29 -7.15 23.99 -56.94
CA ARG A 29 -7.41 24.03 -55.52
C ARG A 29 -6.81 22.79 -54.85
N VAL A 30 -5.57 22.88 -54.39
CA VAL A 30 -5.08 21.98 -53.36
C VAL A 30 -5.95 22.24 -52.13
N SER A 31 -6.79 21.27 -51.77
CA SER A 31 -7.72 21.33 -50.68
C SER A 31 -6.98 21.54 -49.37
N HIS A 32 -6.98 22.77 -48.85
CA HIS A 32 -6.43 23.13 -47.50
C HIS A 32 -7.14 22.43 -46.31
N ARG A 33 -8.10 21.56 -46.60
CA ARG A 33 -8.82 20.80 -45.56
C ARG A 33 -8.00 19.63 -45.01
N ILE A 34 -7.08 19.07 -45.79
CA ILE A 34 -6.23 17.94 -45.36
C ILE A 34 -5.22 18.32 -44.28
N PRO A 35 -4.50 19.49 -44.32
CA PRO A 35 -3.56 19.83 -43.27
C PRO A 35 -4.24 20.24 -41.95
N VAL A 36 -5.46 20.81 -41.97
CA VAL A 36 -6.17 21.22 -40.74
C VAL A 36 -6.69 20.00 -39.97
N THR A 37 -7.25 19.02 -40.66
CA THR A 37 -7.72 17.76 -40.04
C THR A 37 -6.55 16.94 -39.49
N ALA A 38 -5.41 16.91 -40.21
CA ALA A 38 -4.21 16.25 -39.74
C ALA A 38 -3.59 16.95 -38.53
N ALA A 39 -3.59 18.28 -38.50
CA ALA A 39 -3.12 19.07 -37.36
C ALA A 39 -4.02 18.91 -36.12
N CYS A 40 -5.34 18.91 -36.30
CA CYS A 40 -6.30 18.63 -35.19
C CYS A 40 -6.17 17.19 -34.69
N ALA A 41 -5.97 16.21 -35.55
CA ALA A 41 -5.75 14.82 -35.18
C ALA A 41 -4.41 14.65 -34.42
N ALA A 42 -3.34 15.32 -34.87
CA ALA A 42 -2.06 15.30 -34.21
C ALA A 42 -2.11 16.00 -32.82
N ALA A 43 -2.76 17.16 -32.73
CA ALA A 43 -2.96 17.83 -31.45
C ALA A 43 -3.82 17.00 -30.48
N GLY A 44 -4.89 16.36 -30.97
CA GLY A 44 -5.70 15.42 -30.21
C GLY A 44 -4.90 14.21 -29.71
N ALA A 45 -4.03 13.63 -30.54
CA ALA A 45 -3.18 12.51 -30.15
C ALA A 45 -2.15 12.89 -29.08
N VAL A 46 -1.56 14.11 -29.16
CA VAL A 46 -0.62 14.61 -28.16
C VAL A 46 -1.32 14.87 -26.82
N VAL A 47 -2.52 15.45 -26.82
CA VAL A 47 -3.30 15.67 -25.61
C VAL A 47 -3.77 14.35 -24.99
N LEU A 48 -4.22 13.41 -25.81
CA LEU A 48 -4.61 12.06 -25.38
C LEU A 48 -3.40 11.29 -24.79
N GLY A 49 -2.22 11.40 -25.41
CA GLY A 49 -0.99 10.79 -24.92
C GLY A 49 -0.56 11.34 -23.55
N ARG A 50 -0.70 12.64 -23.32
CA ARG A 50 -0.43 13.24 -22.00
C ARG A 50 -1.43 12.82 -20.93
N VAL A 51 -2.70 12.69 -21.28
CA VAL A 51 -3.75 12.21 -20.36
C VAL A 51 -3.54 10.73 -20.01
N THR A 52 -3.24 9.87 -20.98
CA THR A 52 -2.99 8.44 -20.70
C THR A 52 -1.75 8.21 -19.85
N LEU A 53 -0.68 9.00 -20.06
CA LEU A 53 0.52 8.96 -19.25
C LEU A 53 0.24 9.42 -17.81
N ALA A 54 -0.54 10.51 -17.64
CA ALA A 54 -0.93 11.01 -16.34
C ALA A 54 -1.79 9.99 -15.57
N VAL A 55 -2.74 9.36 -16.23
CA VAL A 55 -3.59 8.32 -15.63
C VAL A 55 -2.78 7.10 -15.23
N ALA A 56 -1.93 6.58 -16.12
CA ALA A 56 -1.06 5.45 -15.81
C ALA A 56 -0.09 5.76 -14.65
N GLY A 57 0.51 6.96 -14.65
CA GLY A 57 1.38 7.44 -13.57
C GLY A 57 0.66 7.60 -12.24
N ALA A 58 -0.57 8.14 -12.25
CA ALA A 58 -1.39 8.29 -11.05
C ALA A 58 -1.79 6.92 -10.47
N MET A 59 -2.17 5.96 -11.31
CA MET A 59 -2.50 4.60 -10.88
C MET A 59 -1.28 3.88 -10.28
N ALA A 60 -0.15 3.92 -10.97
CA ALA A 60 1.09 3.32 -10.47
C ALA A 60 1.56 3.98 -9.16
N GLY A 61 1.51 5.32 -9.08
CA GLY A 61 1.86 6.09 -7.89
C GLY A 61 0.94 5.79 -6.70
N ALA A 62 -0.37 5.75 -6.92
CA ALA A 62 -1.35 5.40 -5.88
C ALA A 62 -1.12 3.99 -5.35
N THR A 63 -0.87 3.02 -6.23
CA THR A 63 -0.57 1.63 -5.85
C THR A 63 0.74 1.52 -5.08
N ALA A 64 1.80 2.22 -5.51
CA ALA A 64 3.07 2.27 -4.81
C ALA A 64 2.94 2.88 -3.41
N ILE A 65 2.23 4.01 -3.28
CA ILE A 65 1.97 4.66 -1.99
C ILE A 65 1.17 3.74 -1.07
N HIS A 66 0.12 3.09 -1.60
CA HIS A 66 -0.68 2.13 -0.84
C HIS A 66 0.18 0.97 -0.32
N MET A 67 1.03 0.40 -1.18
CA MET A 67 1.93 -0.69 -0.82
C MET A 67 2.98 -0.28 0.23
N LEU A 68 3.56 0.92 0.09
CA LEU A 68 4.52 1.45 1.06
C LEU A 68 3.86 1.70 2.42
N ARG A 69 2.65 2.25 2.45
CA ARG A 69 1.87 2.44 3.68
C ARG A 69 1.54 1.11 4.34
N ALA A 70 1.08 0.12 3.57
CA ALA A 70 0.79 -1.22 4.07
C ALA A 70 2.04 -1.91 4.65
N ARG A 71 3.19 -1.81 3.98
CA ARG A 71 4.47 -2.33 4.49
C ARG A 71 4.91 -1.66 5.79
N ARG A 72 4.79 -0.32 5.87
CA ARG A 72 5.12 0.44 7.09
C ARG A 72 4.19 0.05 8.25
N ALA A 73 2.89 -0.04 8.01
CA ALA A 73 1.92 -0.47 9.01
C ALA A 73 2.22 -1.89 9.52
N ALA A 74 2.48 -2.84 8.62
CA ALA A 74 2.84 -4.21 8.97
C ALA A 74 4.16 -4.31 9.75
N SER A 75 5.15 -3.45 9.45
CA SER A 75 6.40 -3.42 10.20
C SER A 75 6.23 -2.82 11.60
N ALA A 76 5.44 -1.77 11.74
CA ALA A 76 5.11 -1.17 13.02
C ALA A 76 4.36 -2.15 13.93
N GLU A 77 3.36 -2.83 13.36
CA GLU A 77 2.60 -3.86 14.09
C GLU A 77 3.48 -5.02 14.57
N ARG A 78 4.44 -5.47 13.74
CA ARG A 78 5.42 -6.50 14.14
C ARG A 78 6.29 -6.03 15.32
N ARG A 79 6.81 -4.81 15.27
CA ARG A 79 7.60 -4.23 16.36
C ARG A 79 6.78 -4.15 17.64
N ARG A 80 5.52 -3.72 17.56
CA ARG A 80 4.62 -3.63 18.69
C ARG A 80 4.35 -5.00 19.31
N ARG A 81 4.05 -6.03 18.50
CA ARG A 81 3.84 -7.41 18.97
C ARG A 81 5.09 -7.99 19.64
N ALA A 82 6.26 -7.80 19.03
CA ALA A 82 7.52 -8.25 19.62
C ALA A 82 7.81 -7.55 20.95
N ALA A 83 7.56 -6.24 21.03
CA ALA A 83 7.72 -5.48 22.25
C ALA A 83 6.73 -5.91 23.35
N ALA A 84 5.47 -6.20 22.99
CA ALA A 84 4.48 -6.71 23.92
C ALA A 84 4.86 -8.10 24.47
N ALA A 85 5.34 -9.01 23.61
CA ALA A 85 5.82 -10.32 24.06
C ALA A 85 7.03 -10.20 25.00
N ALA A 86 8.00 -9.35 24.66
CA ALA A 86 9.16 -9.07 25.52
C ALA A 86 8.72 -8.47 26.88
N TYR A 87 7.78 -7.52 26.87
CA TYR A 87 7.20 -6.94 28.06
C TYR A 87 6.57 -8.00 28.98
N LEU A 88 5.69 -8.83 28.43
CA LEU A 88 5.04 -9.90 29.18
C LEU A 88 6.05 -10.92 29.73
N GLY A 89 7.11 -11.22 28.95
CA GLY A 89 8.21 -12.05 29.42
C GLY A 89 8.92 -11.44 30.63
N ALA A 90 9.26 -10.16 30.59
CA ALA A 90 9.89 -9.45 31.71
C ALA A 90 8.98 -9.39 32.92
N VAL A 91 7.66 -9.13 32.74
CA VAL A 91 6.68 -9.17 33.84
C VAL A 91 6.63 -10.56 34.48
N SER A 92 6.55 -11.63 33.66
CA SER A 92 6.54 -13.01 34.17
C SER A 92 7.78 -13.34 34.97
N THR A 93 8.96 -12.95 34.49
CA THR A 93 10.24 -13.16 35.20
C THR A 93 10.30 -12.40 36.52
N ASN A 94 9.87 -11.13 36.55
CA ASN A 94 9.83 -10.36 37.79
C ASN A 94 8.85 -10.94 38.81
N LEU A 95 7.68 -11.44 38.38
CA LEU A 95 6.71 -12.09 39.27
C LEU A 95 7.25 -13.42 39.83
N GLN A 96 7.97 -14.20 39.01
CA GLN A 96 8.63 -15.44 39.45
C GLN A 96 9.75 -15.17 40.47
N ALA A 97 10.42 -14.01 40.35
CA ALA A 97 11.39 -13.53 41.32
C ALA A 97 10.77 -12.97 42.59
N GLY A 98 9.44 -13.02 42.74
CA GLY A 98 8.71 -12.57 43.94
C GLY A 98 8.35 -11.10 43.97
N ALA A 99 8.53 -10.35 42.88
CA ALA A 99 8.08 -8.96 42.82
C ALA A 99 6.55 -8.85 42.89
N THR A 100 6.04 -7.77 43.43
CA THR A 100 4.61 -7.46 43.37
C THR A 100 4.19 -7.17 41.95
N LEU A 101 2.92 -7.39 41.60
CA LEU A 101 2.46 -7.11 40.24
C LEU A 101 2.70 -5.66 39.80
N PRO A 102 2.36 -4.62 40.61
CA PRO A 102 2.62 -3.23 40.20
C PRO A 102 4.11 -2.96 39.92
N ASP A 103 5.01 -3.53 40.73
CA ASP A 103 6.46 -3.37 40.54
C ASP A 103 6.97 -4.14 39.34
N ALA A 104 6.48 -5.37 39.10
CA ALA A 104 6.80 -6.16 37.95
C ALA A 104 6.40 -5.45 36.65
N LEU A 105 5.19 -4.89 36.61
CA LEU A 105 4.68 -4.11 35.46
C LEU A 105 5.51 -2.85 35.22
N ALA A 106 5.86 -2.11 36.27
CA ALA A 106 6.63 -0.87 36.17
C ALA A 106 8.06 -1.14 35.65
N ARG A 107 8.80 -2.07 36.30
CA ARG A 107 10.17 -2.41 35.90
C ARG A 107 10.24 -2.95 34.48
N ALA A 108 9.31 -3.83 34.10
CA ALA A 108 9.25 -4.34 32.74
C ALA A 108 8.94 -3.21 31.74
N GLY A 109 8.05 -2.27 32.08
CA GLY A 109 7.68 -1.13 31.23
C GLY A 109 8.85 -0.19 30.93
N GLU A 110 9.77 0.02 31.88
CA GLU A 110 10.98 0.84 31.70
C GLU A 110 11.91 0.28 30.62
N GLN A 111 11.94 -1.04 30.46
CA GLN A 111 12.80 -1.73 29.49
C GLN A 111 12.24 -1.79 28.07
N VAL A 112 10.96 -1.44 27.88
CA VAL A 112 10.31 -1.49 26.55
C VAL A 112 10.83 -0.39 25.63
N GLY A 113 11.34 -0.78 24.48
CA GLY A 113 11.84 0.15 23.45
C GLY A 113 10.75 0.82 22.62
N GLU A 114 9.61 0.17 22.45
CA GLU A 114 8.51 0.64 21.60
C GLU A 114 7.62 1.61 22.40
N ALA A 115 7.43 2.83 21.85
CA ALA A 115 6.81 3.94 22.60
C ALA A 115 5.35 3.68 22.98
N GLN A 116 4.57 3.05 22.09
CA GLN A 116 3.15 2.78 22.37
C GLN A 116 2.98 1.74 23.47
N VAL A 117 3.77 0.67 23.44
CA VAL A 117 3.75 -0.39 24.46
C VAL A 117 4.26 0.15 25.79
N ARG A 118 5.32 0.96 25.79
CA ARG A 118 5.86 1.60 26.99
C ARG A 118 4.83 2.51 27.67
N ALA A 119 4.18 3.38 26.91
CA ALA A 119 3.17 4.28 27.45
C ALA A 119 2.00 3.52 28.07
N ASP A 120 1.58 2.43 27.42
CA ASP A 120 0.51 1.57 27.92
C ASP A 120 0.95 0.79 29.18
N ALA A 121 2.16 0.24 29.18
CA ALA A 121 2.75 -0.46 30.32
C ALA A 121 2.81 0.43 31.57
N MET A 122 3.27 1.68 31.43
CA MET A 122 3.33 2.63 32.54
C MET A 122 1.92 2.97 33.08
N ARG A 123 0.95 3.12 32.19
CA ARG A 123 -0.44 3.35 32.59
C ARG A 123 -1.03 2.15 33.34
N ILE A 124 -0.81 0.94 32.84
CA ILE A 124 -1.25 -0.31 33.48
C ILE A 124 -0.58 -0.47 34.86
N ALA A 125 0.71 -0.18 34.97
CA ALA A 125 1.43 -0.21 36.26
C ALA A 125 0.84 0.77 37.28
N HIS A 126 0.48 1.97 36.83
CA HIS A 126 -0.21 2.95 37.70
C HIS A 126 -1.59 2.45 38.12
N GLN A 127 -2.39 1.90 37.20
CA GLN A 127 -3.70 1.32 37.53
C GLN A 127 -3.57 0.18 38.55
N ALA A 128 -2.57 -0.69 38.38
CA ALA A 128 -2.31 -1.79 39.31
C ALA A 128 -1.94 -1.31 40.71
N ARG A 129 -1.20 -0.19 40.83
CA ARG A 129 -0.84 0.43 42.15
C ARG A 129 -2.04 1.03 42.87
N THR A 130 -2.96 1.61 42.11
CA THR A 130 -4.17 2.24 42.68
C THR A 130 -5.32 1.25 42.89
N GLY A 131 -5.13 -0.04 42.59
CA GLY A 131 -6.19 -1.04 42.65
C GLY A 131 -7.28 -0.86 41.58
N ALA A 132 -7.06 -0.01 40.58
CA ALA A 132 -7.99 0.20 39.50
C ALA A 132 -8.01 -0.99 38.56
N ARG A 133 -9.10 -1.09 37.80
CA ARG A 133 -9.18 -2.11 36.71
C ARG A 133 -8.12 -1.85 35.68
N LEU A 134 -7.43 -2.91 35.25
CA LEU A 134 -6.46 -2.81 34.19
C LEU A 134 -7.17 -2.70 32.83
N GLU A 135 -6.93 -1.59 32.12
CA GLU A 135 -7.52 -1.29 30.83
C GLU A 135 -6.42 -1.03 29.79
N PRO A 136 -5.80 -2.10 29.27
CA PRO A 136 -4.79 -1.97 28.21
C PRO A 136 -5.40 -1.35 26.95
N ARG A 137 -4.63 -0.48 26.26
CA ARG A 137 -5.01 0.12 24.97
C ARG A 137 -4.33 -0.57 23.79
N VAL A 138 -3.22 -1.21 24.06
CA VAL A 138 -2.51 -2.02 23.07
C VAL A 138 -3.21 -3.36 22.92
N PRO A 139 -3.69 -3.74 21.72
CA PRO A 139 -4.46 -4.97 21.53
C PRO A 139 -3.78 -6.24 22.04
N GLU A 140 -2.46 -6.31 21.94
CA GLU A 140 -1.66 -7.44 22.38
C GLU A 140 -1.66 -7.59 23.93
N LEU A 141 -1.93 -6.50 24.64
CA LEU A 141 -2.01 -6.49 26.10
C LEU A 141 -3.44 -6.55 26.65
N GLU A 142 -4.46 -6.50 25.77
CA GLU A 142 -5.86 -6.48 26.18
C GLU A 142 -6.24 -7.67 27.07
N ARG A 143 -5.72 -8.85 26.75
CA ARG A 143 -5.94 -10.06 27.54
C ARG A 143 -5.36 -9.98 28.96
N LEU A 144 -4.36 -9.11 29.20
CA LEU A 144 -3.75 -8.93 30.52
C LEU A 144 -4.79 -8.44 31.57
N GLY A 145 -5.68 -7.53 31.16
CA GLY A 145 -6.76 -7.04 32.03
C GLY A 145 -7.73 -8.13 32.44
N VAL A 146 -8.07 -9.03 31.52
CA VAL A 146 -8.92 -10.19 31.76
C VAL A 146 -8.23 -11.19 32.70
N LEU A 147 -6.96 -11.51 32.43
CA LEU A 147 -6.17 -12.42 33.26
C LEU A 147 -5.98 -11.91 34.68
N TRP A 148 -5.78 -10.58 34.82
CA TRP A 148 -5.72 -9.94 36.13
C TRP A 148 -7.02 -10.13 36.92
N THR A 149 -8.16 -9.83 36.29
CA THR A 149 -9.48 -10.02 36.94
C THR A 149 -9.70 -11.48 37.33
N LEU A 150 -9.33 -12.42 36.47
CA LEU A 150 -9.43 -13.85 36.73
C LEU A 150 -8.54 -14.29 37.91
N SER A 151 -7.29 -13.80 37.95
CA SER A 151 -6.35 -14.09 39.03
C SER A 151 -6.87 -13.62 40.40
N VAL A 152 -7.40 -12.38 40.46
CA VAL A 152 -7.96 -11.81 41.69
C VAL A 152 -9.24 -12.56 42.13
N SER A 153 -10.13 -12.90 41.18
CA SER A 153 -11.42 -13.53 41.51
C SER A 153 -11.33 -15.05 41.81
N ARG A 154 -10.35 -15.73 41.23
CA ARG A 154 -10.21 -17.20 41.29
C ARG A 154 -8.95 -17.67 42.02
N GLY A 155 -8.07 -16.74 42.47
CA GLY A 155 -6.83 -17.09 43.16
C GLY A 155 -5.80 -17.84 42.27
N VAL A 156 -5.91 -17.77 40.96
CA VAL A 156 -4.98 -18.44 40.03
C VAL A 156 -3.65 -17.71 40.01
N PRO A 157 -2.49 -18.41 40.05
CA PRO A 157 -1.18 -17.75 40.00
C PRO A 157 -1.00 -16.94 38.71
N LEU A 158 -0.97 -15.61 38.82
CA LEU A 158 -0.91 -14.67 37.69
C LEU A 158 0.33 -14.89 36.84
N ALA A 159 1.48 -15.22 37.45
CA ALA A 159 2.73 -15.50 36.75
C ALA A 159 2.57 -16.60 35.67
N LYS A 160 1.82 -17.68 35.98
CA LYS A 160 1.54 -18.76 35.04
C LYS A 160 0.65 -18.31 33.90
N LEU A 161 -0.37 -17.47 34.18
CA LEU A 161 -1.27 -16.94 33.19
C LEU A 161 -0.55 -15.99 32.21
N ILE A 162 0.34 -15.12 32.72
CA ILE A 162 1.15 -14.21 31.89
C ILE A 162 2.17 -14.98 31.06
N ALA A 163 2.79 -16.03 31.61
CA ALA A 163 3.69 -16.89 30.84
C ALA A 163 2.94 -17.57 29.67
N ALA A 164 1.75 -18.13 29.94
CA ALA A 164 0.92 -18.73 28.90
C ALA A 164 0.52 -17.71 27.80
N LEU A 165 0.15 -16.48 28.21
CA LEU A 165 -0.17 -15.40 27.24
C LEU A 165 1.02 -15.04 26.37
N ARG A 166 2.22 -14.94 26.96
CA ARG A 166 3.46 -14.72 26.22
C ARG A 166 3.69 -15.84 25.21
N ASP A 167 3.59 -17.09 25.64
CA ASP A 167 3.80 -18.26 24.78
C ASP A 167 2.81 -18.29 23.61
N ASP A 168 1.55 -17.93 23.84
CA ASP A 168 0.52 -17.78 22.80
C ASP A 168 0.93 -16.73 21.75
N ILE A 169 1.41 -15.55 22.19
CA ILE A 169 1.88 -14.50 21.30
C ILE A 169 3.11 -14.95 20.51
N ASP A 170 4.06 -15.63 21.16
CA ASP A 170 5.28 -16.14 20.52
C ASP A 170 4.95 -17.25 19.51
N HIS A 171 4.01 -18.13 19.82
CA HIS A 171 3.49 -19.13 18.87
C HIS A 171 2.84 -18.49 17.66
N ALA A 172 1.98 -17.51 17.86
CA ALA A 172 1.32 -16.79 16.78
C ALA A 172 2.35 -16.04 15.89
N ASN A 173 3.39 -15.45 16.49
CA ASN A 173 4.47 -14.80 15.74
C ASN A 173 5.28 -15.79 14.90
N ARG A 174 5.68 -16.94 15.49
CA ARG A 174 6.41 -18.01 14.77
C ARG A 174 5.60 -18.57 13.60
N HIS A 175 4.31 -18.80 13.79
CA HIS A 175 3.44 -19.27 12.71
C HIS A 175 3.38 -18.26 11.54
N ARG A 176 3.25 -16.96 11.83
CA ARG A 176 3.27 -15.92 10.80
C ARG A 176 4.61 -15.81 10.07
N ASP A 177 5.70 -15.99 10.79
CA ASP A 177 7.05 -15.95 10.20
C ASP A 177 7.32 -17.17 9.33
N ALA A 178 6.88 -18.36 9.75
CA ALA A 178 6.91 -19.57 8.93
C ALA A 178 6.09 -19.43 7.64
N THR A 179 4.88 -18.87 7.73
CA THR A 179 4.03 -18.60 6.56
C THR A 179 4.72 -17.63 5.59
N ARG A 180 5.36 -16.58 6.10
CA ARG A 180 6.12 -15.63 5.26
C ARG A 180 7.33 -16.29 4.59
N ALA A 181 8.05 -17.12 5.32
CA ALA A 181 9.19 -17.87 4.77
C ALA A 181 8.72 -18.80 3.63
N ALA A 182 7.60 -19.48 3.81
CA ALA A 182 7.02 -20.34 2.76
C ALA A 182 6.60 -19.55 1.51
N LEU A 183 6.16 -18.30 1.68
CA LEU A 183 5.77 -17.43 0.57
C LEU A 183 6.95 -16.70 -0.09
N ALA A 184 8.15 -16.76 0.44
CA ALA A 184 9.31 -16.03 -0.10
C ALA A 184 9.70 -16.51 -1.51
N GLY A 185 9.64 -17.82 -1.78
CA GLY A 185 9.91 -18.39 -3.10
C GLY A 185 8.95 -17.88 -4.18
N PRO A 186 7.63 -18.06 -4.03
CA PRO A 186 6.64 -17.52 -4.97
C PRO A 186 6.74 -16.00 -5.16
N GLN A 187 7.10 -15.24 -4.13
CA GLN A 187 7.27 -13.78 -4.22
C GLN A 187 8.46 -13.37 -5.10
N THR A 188 9.58 -14.09 -5.03
CA THR A 188 10.74 -13.82 -5.91
C THR A 188 10.40 -14.08 -7.36
N THR A 189 9.73 -15.19 -7.66
CA THR A 189 9.27 -15.50 -9.02
C THR A 189 8.30 -14.44 -9.54
N ALA A 190 7.34 -14.01 -8.72
CA ALA A 190 6.40 -12.94 -9.08
C ALA A 190 7.12 -11.61 -9.34
N ALA A 191 8.16 -11.28 -8.56
CA ALA A 191 8.97 -10.08 -8.76
C ALA A 191 9.73 -10.10 -10.09
N VAL A 192 10.32 -11.25 -10.45
CA VAL A 192 11.00 -11.44 -11.74
C VAL A 192 10.00 -11.28 -12.90
N LEU A 193 8.83 -11.91 -12.83
CA LEU A 193 7.79 -11.78 -13.85
C LEU A 193 7.27 -10.34 -13.96
N ALA A 194 7.14 -9.62 -12.84
CA ALA A 194 6.74 -8.21 -12.84
C ALA A 194 7.82 -7.28 -13.43
N ALA A 195 9.10 -7.67 -13.40
CA ALA A 195 10.18 -6.92 -14.02
C ALA A 195 10.31 -7.16 -15.55
N LEU A 196 9.72 -8.23 -16.06
CA LEU A 196 9.83 -8.62 -17.46
C LEU A 196 9.35 -7.54 -18.47
N PRO A 197 8.22 -6.85 -18.26
CA PRO A 197 7.82 -5.75 -19.14
C PRO A 197 8.85 -4.62 -19.22
N VAL A 198 9.50 -4.30 -18.09
CA VAL A 198 10.55 -3.28 -18.05
C VAL A 198 11.77 -3.73 -18.86
N ALA A 199 12.20 -4.98 -18.65
CA ALA A 199 13.28 -5.57 -19.44
C ALA A 199 12.97 -5.59 -20.94
N GLY A 200 11.74 -5.91 -21.33
CA GLY A 200 11.27 -5.88 -22.72
C GLY A 200 11.36 -4.48 -23.34
N VAL A 201 10.93 -3.45 -22.62
CA VAL A 201 11.06 -2.06 -23.08
C VAL A 201 12.52 -1.66 -23.23
N LEU A 202 13.39 -2.00 -22.27
CA LEU A 202 14.82 -1.71 -22.34
C LEU A 202 15.49 -2.40 -23.53
N MET A 203 15.18 -3.67 -23.76
CA MET A 203 15.71 -4.43 -24.89
C MET A 203 15.23 -3.88 -26.23
N GLY A 204 13.95 -3.52 -26.32
CA GLY A 204 13.39 -2.86 -27.51
C GLY A 204 14.07 -1.53 -27.83
N THR A 205 14.39 -0.72 -26.81
CA THR A 205 15.14 0.54 -27.01
C THR A 205 16.58 0.28 -27.46
N ALA A 206 17.23 -0.75 -26.93
CA ALA A 206 18.59 -1.12 -27.31
C ALA A 206 18.68 -1.60 -28.77
N MET A 207 17.60 -2.19 -29.30
CA MET A 207 17.49 -2.59 -30.70
C MET A 207 17.12 -1.45 -31.67
N GLY A 208 17.04 -0.20 -31.17
CA GLY A 208 16.71 0.97 -31.97
C GLY A 208 15.21 1.21 -32.19
N ALA A 209 14.34 0.39 -31.62
CA ALA A 209 12.92 0.67 -31.57
C ALA A 209 12.66 1.81 -30.55
N SER A 210 11.54 2.53 -30.74
CA SER A 210 11.13 3.58 -29.79
C SER A 210 9.83 3.19 -29.07
N PRO A 211 9.84 2.12 -28.22
CA PRO A 211 8.63 1.63 -27.55
C PRO A 211 8.03 2.68 -26.61
N ILE A 212 8.86 3.49 -25.98
CA ILE A 212 8.39 4.57 -25.09
C ILE A 212 7.62 5.61 -25.91
N ALA A 213 8.15 6.03 -27.08
CA ALA A 213 7.46 6.98 -27.94
C ALA A 213 6.12 6.42 -28.46
N PHE A 214 6.07 5.14 -28.79
CA PHE A 214 4.83 4.47 -29.18
C PHE A 214 3.80 4.44 -28.05
N LEU A 215 4.19 4.05 -26.83
CA LEU A 215 3.32 3.94 -25.67
C LEU A 215 2.82 5.32 -25.20
N THR A 216 3.64 6.38 -25.36
CA THR A 216 3.29 7.76 -24.95
C THR A 216 2.65 8.57 -26.07
N GLY A 217 2.70 8.11 -27.33
CA GLY A 217 2.19 8.81 -28.50
C GLY A 217 0.67 8.88 -28.63
N GLY A 218 -0.08 8.29 -27.71
CA GLY A 218 -1.55 8.24 -27.76
C GLY A 218 -2.09 7.11 -28.65
N GLY A 219 -3.42 7.11 -28.90
CA GLY A 219 -4.07 6.07 -29.69
C GLY A 219 -3.94 4.67 -29.06
N LEU A 220 -3.64 3.65 -29.87
CA LEU A 220 -3.51 2.25 -29.41
C LEU A 220 -2.40 2.06 -28.37
N GLY A 221 -1.27 2.77 -28.51
CA GLY A 221 -0.17 2.71 -27.55
C GLY A 221 -0.57 3.20 -26.16
N GLY A 222 -1.32 4.29 -26.08
CA GLY A 222 -1.85 4.79 -24.82
C GLY A 222 -2.84 3.85 -24.13
N VAL A 223 -3.71 3.20 -24.90
CA VAL A 223 -4.64 2.17 -24.38
C VAL A 223 -3.86 0.99 -23.81
N LEU A 224 -2.86 0.50 -24.54
CA LEU A 224 -1.97 -0.57 -24.09
C LEU A 224 -1.23 -0.20 -22.81
N LEU A 225 -0.74 1.04 -22.68
CA LEU A 225 -0.07 1.54 -21.48
C LEU A 225 -1.00 1.51 -20.26
N VAL A 226 -2.21 2.05 -20.40
CA VAL A 226 -3.20 2.08 -19.29
C VAL A 226 -3.65 0.67 -18.93
N ALA A 227 -3.98 -0.16 -19.91
CA ALA A 227 -4.40 -1.54 -19.67
C ALA A 227 -3.30 -2.37 -18.99
N GLY A 228 -2.06 -2.28 -19.47
CA GLY A 228 -0.90 -2.95 -18.87
C GLY A 228 -0.65 -2.50 -17.43
N THR A 229 -0.66 -1.18 -17.19
CA THR A 229 -0.51 -0.63 -15.84
C THR A 229 -1.66 -1.07 -14.92
N ALA A 230 -2.90 -1.08 -15.41
CA ALA A 230 -4.06 -1.54 -14.65
C ALA A 230 -3.94 -3.02 -14.25
N LEU A 231 -3.51 -3.88 -15.17
CA LEU A 231 -3.28 -5.32 -14.92
C LEU A 231 -2.19 -5.53 -13.85
N VAL A 232 -1.07 -4.82 -13.95
CA VAL A 232 0.01 -4.89 -12.95
C VAL A 232 -0.49 -4.42 -11.58
N CYS A 233 -1.18 -3.28 -11.52
CA CYS A 233 -1.74 -2.76 -10.27
C CYS A 233 -2.76 -3.73 -9.66
N ALA A 234 -3.66 -4.30 -10.46
CA ALA A 234 -4.63 -5.30 -10.01
C ALA A 234 -3.92 -6.56 -9.48
N GLY A 235 -2.91 -7.07 -10.18
CA GLY A 235 -2.11 -8.21 -9.75
C GLY A 235 -1.43 -7.99 -8.40
N VAL A 236 -0.81 -6.82 -8.21
CA VAL A 236 -0.16 -6.44 -6.94
C VAL A 236 -1.18 -6.34 -5.80
N LEU A 237 -2.34 -5.73 -6.04
CA LEU A 237 -3.39 -5.58 -5.02
C LEU A 237 -4.01 -6.94 -4.63
N VAL A 238 -4.30 -7.80 -5.60
CA VAL A 238 -4.84 -9.15 -5.35
C VAL A 238 -3.83 -10.00 -4.59
N SER A 239 -2.56 -10.03 -5.03
CA SER A 239 -1.49 -10.73 -4.33
C SER A 239 -1.31 -10.24 -2.91
N GLY A 240 -1.37 -8.92 -2.70
CA GLY A 240 -1.30 -8.32 -1.37
C GLY A 240 -2.45 -8.76 -0.45
N ARG A 241 -3.68 -8.85 -0.97
CA ARG A 241 -4.84 -9.34 -0.21
C ARG A 241 -4.73 -10.82 0.16
N ILE A 242 -4.30 -11.66 -0.78
CA ILE A 242 -4.10 -13.10 -0.53
C ILE A 242 -3.07 -13.32 0.58
N ILE A 243 -1.94 -12.63 0.51
CA ILE A 243 -0.86 -12.74 1.52
C ILE A 243 -1.35 -12.26 2.89
N GLN A 244 -2.13 -11.18 2.96
CA GLN A 244 -2.70 -10.69 4.22
C GLN A 244 -3.73 -11.65 4.80
N GLY A 245 -4.58 -12.24 3.96
CA GLY A 245 -5.57 -13.23 4.39
C GLY A 245 -4.95 -14.55 4.87
N ALA A 246 -3.81 -14.97 4.32
CA ALA A 246 -3.10 -16.17 4.76
C ALA A 246 -2.33 -15.98 6.09
N GLY A 247 -2.13 -14.74 6.54
CA GLY A 247 -1.41 -14.42 7.79
C GLY A 247 -2.32 -13.95 8.94
N ALA A 248 -3.63 -13.92 8.74
CA ALA A 248 -4.64 -13.61 9.76
C ALA A 248 -5.11 -14.88 10.45
#